data_355a03df9288dd2d1496ee15e1719566
#
_entry.id   355a03df9288dd2d1496ee15e1719566
#
_cell.length_a   1.000
_cell.length_b   1.000
_cell.length_c   1.000
_cell.angle_alpha   90.00
_cell.angle_beta   90.00
_cell.angle_gamma   90.00
#
_symmetry.space_group_name_H-M   'P 1'
#
loop_
_entity.id
_entity.type
_entity.pdbx_description
1 polymer ?
#
loop_
_entity_poly.entity_id
_entity_poly.type
_entity_poly.pdbx_seq_one_letter_code
_entity_poly.pdbx_strand_id
1 'polypeptide(L)'
;MANNITKVTNVNGSTMNLGDIEIAAIRGVEQGLTQLKMLDVKTQSDTAAESLSAEDAGKLIVIPNVGQDSVYSLPAPEVGLHFHIVGFGALAADGHDVSFHVNTLNTDFFHGAIVHHDTNETGQTTSVVYGDGDSNDKIKLDTPQFLDIHFLGKTSASWYVWGHTASDTPITIGD
;
A
#
# COMPACT_ATOMS: atom_id res chain seq x y z
N MET A 1 12.75 -43.04 -7.62
CA MET A 1 12.72 -43.44 -8.99
C MET A 1 12.78 -42.26 -9.88
N ALA A 2 13.79 -42.22 -10.63
CA ALA A 2 14.11 -41.06 -11.46
C ALA A 2 13.08 -40.75 -12.57
N ASN A 3 12.20 -41.66 -12.79
CA ASN A 3 11.19 -41.48 -13.80
C ASN A 3 10.24 -40.28 -13.52
N ASN A 4 10.21 -39.89 -12.33
CA ASN A 4 9.39 -38.72 -12.04
C ASN A 4 10.02 -37.46 -12.58
N ILE A 5 11.28 -37.38 -12.55
CA ILE A 5 11.99 -36.27 -13.14
C ILE A 5 11.69 -36.20 -14.62
N THR A 6 11.57 -37.33 -15.25
CA THR A 6 11.19 -37.37 -16.65
C THR A 6 9.83 -36.75 -16.91
N LYS A 7 8.98 -36.86 -15.98
CA LYS A 7 7.68 -36.26 -16.13
C LYS A 7 7.72 -34.77 -15.97
N VAL A 8 8.65 -34.37 -15.25
CA VAL A 8 8.90 -32.99 -15.12
C VAL A 8 9.41 -32.39 -16.37
N THR A 9 10.15 -33.11 -17.07
CA THR A 9 10.56 -32.70 -18.40
C THR A 9 9.41 -32.66 -19.37
N ASN A 10 8.30 -33.20 -18.98
CA ASN A 10 7.12 -32.89 -19.72
C ASN A 10 6.93 -31.41 -19.65
N VAL A 11 6.72 -30.94 -20.73
CA VAL A 11 6.57 -29.61 -21.04
C VAL A 11 5.81 -28.75 -20.09
N ASN A 12 4.93 -29.25 -19.43
CA ASN A 12 4.17 -28.60 -18.44
C ASN A 12 4.86 -28.60 -17.10
N GLY A 13 6.02 -29.08 -17.06
CA GLY A 13 6.82 -29.02 -15.86
C GLY A 13 6.22 -29.75 -14.68
N SER A 14 5.29 -30.57 -14.96
CA SER A 14 4.40 -31.02 -13.90
C SER A 14 4.97 -32.07 -13.03
N THR A 15 6.16 -32.44 -13.21
CA THR A 15 6.62 -33.46 -12.40
C THR A 15 7.99 -33.56 -12.12
N MET A 16 8.36 -32.64 -11.84
CA MET A 16 9.53 -32.61 -11.39
C MET A 16 9.63 -33.20 -10.12
N ASN A 17 10.64 -33.70 -9.92
CA ASN A 17 11.04 -34.02 -8.64
C ASN A 17 11.62 -32.82 -7.95
N LEU A 18 10.89 -31.80 -8.09
CA LEU A 18 11.17 -30.55 -7.46
C LEU A 18 10.54 -30.60 -6.09
N GLY A 19 11.12 -29.99 -5.16
CA GLY A 19 10.47 -29.74 -3.87
C GLY A 19 9.19 -28.93 -4.05
N ASP A 20 8.36 -28.96 -3.05
CA ASP A 20 7.07 -28.29 -3.09
C ASP A 20 7.14 -26.82 -3.49
N ILE A 21 8.22 -26.17 -3.12
CA ILE A 21 8.46 -24.77 -3.47
C ILE A 21 8.68 -24.61 -4.97
N GLU A 22 9.41 -25.50 -5.58
CA GLU A 22 9.70 -25.44 -7.01
C GLU A 22 8.46 -25.77 -7.83
N ILE A 23 7.67 -26.72 -7.37
CA ILE A 23 6.39 -27.01 -8.00
C ILE A 23 5.44 -25.82 -7.87
N ALA A 24 5.42 -25.19 -6.72
CA ALA A 24 4.63 -24.01 -6.50
C ALA A 24 5.09 -22.84 -7.38
N ALA A 25 6.39 -22.67 -7.54
CA ALA A 25 6.95 -21.66 -8.41
C ALA A 25 6.57 -21.88 -9.88
N ILE A 26 6.64 -23.13 -10.36
CA ILE A 26 6.26 -23.45 -11.73
C ILE A 26 4.76 -23.24 -11.95
N ARG A 27 3.95 -23.70 -11.03
CA ARG A 27 2.52 -23.42 -11.07
C ARG A 27 2.22 -21.93 -10.96
N GLY A 28 3.00 -21.24 -10.17
CA GLY A 28 2.94 -19.81 -10.06
C GLY A 28 3.23 -19.10 -11.38
N VAL A 29 4.13 -19.60 -12.18
CA VAL A 29 4.40 -19.05 -13.51
C VAL A 29 3.24 -19.32 -14.46
N GLU A 30 2.70 -20.52 -14.49
CA GLU A 30 1.55 -20.83 -15.32
C GLU A 30 0.29 -20.07 -14.87
N GLN A 31 0.05 -20.04 -13.59
CA GLN A 31 -1.04 -19.27 -13.02
C GLN A 31 -0.75 -17.78 -13.07
N GLY A 32 0.51 -17.40 -12.94
CA GLY A 32 0.95 -16.03 -13.02
C GLY A 32 0.65 -15.38 -14.36
N LEU A 33 0.78 -16.13 -15.44
CA LEU A 33 0.37 -15.63 -16.76
C LEU A 33 -1.16 -15.42 -16.85
N THR A 34 -1.91 -16.15 -16.06
CA THR A 34 -3.37 -15.96 -15.96
C THR A 34 -3.73 -14.98 -14.86
N GLN A 35 -2.95 -14.95 -13.79
CA GLN A 35 -3.15 -14.06 -12.64
C GLN A 35 -2.53 -12.67 -12.84
N LEU A 36 -1.66 -12.49 -13.82
CA LEU A 36 -1.19 -11.15 -14.22
C LEU A 36 -2.34 -10.21 -14.63
N LYS A 37 -3.55 -10.75 -14.74
CA LYS A 37 -4.76 -9.98 -14.99
C LYS A 37 -5.57 -9.70 -13.72
N MET A 38 -5.21 -10.29 -12.61
CA MET A 38 -5.91 -10.11 -11.34
C MET A 38 -4.94 -9.54 -10.32
N LEU A 39 -5.24 -8.34 -9.90
CA LEU A 39 -4.53 -7.72 -8.79
C LEU A 39 -4.94 -8.42 -7.49
N ASP A 40 -3.98 -8.80 -6.68
CA ASP A 40 -4.27 -9.27 -5.33
C ASP A 40 -4.75 -8.08 -4.49
N VAL A 41 -5.93 -8.19 -3.91
CA VAL A 41 -6.59 -7.09 -3.20
C VAL A 41 -6.73 -7.46 -1.73
N LYS A 42 -6.25 -6.59 -0.86
CA LYS A 42 -6.46 -6.67 0.58
C LYS A 42 -7.35 -5.51 1.02
N THR A 43 -8.53 -5.79 1.54
CA THR A 43 -9.36 -4.78 2.19
C THR A 43 -8.99 -4.69 3.66
N GLN A 44 -8.71 -3.49 4.12
CA GLN A 44 -8.41 -3.21 5.52
C GLN A 44 -9.68 -3.26 6.37
N SER A 45 -9.51 -3.43 7.66
CA SER A 45 -10.60 -3.39 8.63
C SER A 45 -10.91 -1.95 9.04
N ASP A 46 -12.15 -1.68 9.40
CA ASP A 46 -12.54 -0.43 10.05
C ASP A 46 -12.20 -0.53 11.55
N THR A 47 -10.97 -0.18 11.86
CA THR A 47 -10.43 -0.20 13.22
C THR A 47 -9.63 1.07 13.50
N ALA A 48 -9.52 1.46 14.78
CA ALA A 48 -8.75 2.63 15.18
C ALA A 48 -7.24 2.53 14.84
N ALA A 49 -6.72 1.31 14.74
CA ALA A 49 -5.33 1.10 14.35
C ALA A 49 -5.16 -0.26 13.64
N GLU A 50 -4.44 -0.26 12.54
CA GLU A 50 -4.07 -1.47 11.80
C GLU A 50 -2.62 -1.36 11.31
N SER A 51 -1.91 -2.47 11.29
CA SER A 51 -0.54 -2.52 10.79
C SER A 51 -0.48 -3.29 9.47
N LEU A 52 0.16 -2.71 8.48
CA LEU A 52 0.55 -3.39 7.26
C LEU A 52 1.81 -4.23 7.53
N SER A 53 1.91 -5.34 6.86
CA SER A 53 3.10 -6.20 6.90
C SER A 53 3.86 -6.19 5.57
N ALA A 54 5.10 -6.62 5.58
CA ALA A 54 5.86 -6.76 4.33
C ALA A 54 5.19 -7.74 3.33
N GLU A 55 4.40 -8.69 3.82
CA GLU A 55 3.64 -9.65 2.99
C GLU A 55 2.47 -9.00 2.24
N ASP A 56 2.10 -7.79 2.62
CA ASP A 56 1.04 -7.03 1.93
C ASP A 56 1.61 -6.19 0.77
N ALA A 57 2.92 -6.15 0.63
CA ALA A 57 3.56 -5.45 -0.47
C ALA A 57 3.17 -6.07 -1.83
N GLY A 58 2.96 -5.21 -2.81
CA GLY A 58 2.52 -5.60 -4.15
C GLY A 58 1.02 -5.87 -4.29
N LYS A 59 0.26 -5.88 -3.20
CA LYS A 59 -1.21 -5.94 -3.24
C LYS A 59 -1.80 -4.55 -3.43
N LEU A 60 -3.01 -4.50 -3.98
CA LEU A 60 -3.86 -3.32 -3.86
C LEU A 60 -4.52 -3.33 -2.49
N ILE A 61 -4.22 -2.34 -1.68
CA ILE A 61 -4.80 -2.21 -0.35
C ILE A 61 -5.97 -1.25 -0.44
N VAL A 62 -7.14 -1.71 -0.02
CA VAL A 62 -8.36 -0.93 -0.05
C VAL A 62 -8.74 -0.53 1.37
N ILE A 63 -8.83 0.76 1.62
CA ILE A 63 -9.38 1.30 2.87
C ILE A 63 -10.89 1.40 2.73
N PRO A 64 -11.65 0.79 3.64
CA PRO A 64 -13.10 0.90 3.66
C PRO A 64 -13.55 2.27 4.14
N ASN A 65 -14.84 2.53 4.11
CA ASN A 65 -15.41 3.64 4.85
C ASN A 65 -15.09 3.47 6.34
N VAL A 66 -14.52 4.48 6.95
CA VAL A 66 -14.13 4.45 8.36
C VAL A 66 -15.20 5.11 9.22
N GLY A 67 -15.62 4.41 10.26
CA GLY A 67 -16.57 4.90 11.28
C GLY A 67 -15.88 5.44 12.54
N GLN A 68 -14.56 5.61 12.49
CA GLN A 68 -13.71 6.13 13.55
C GLN A 68 -12.39 6.62 12.97
N ASP A 69 -11.64 7.42 13.70
CA ASP A 69 -10.28 7.78 13.32
C ASP A 69 -9.42 6.53 13.20
N SER A 70 -8.75 6.38 12.07
CA SER A 70 -8.01 5.17 11.73
C SER A 70 -6.55 5.46 11.43
N VAL A 71 -5.67 4.69 12.04
CA VAL A 71 -4.21 4.77 11.82
C VAL A 71 -3.74 3.48 11.14
N TYR A 72 -3.10 3.61 10.00
CA TYR A 72 -2.47 2.52 9.28
C TYR A 72 -0.95 2.66 9.38
N SER A 73 -0.31 1.75 10.10
CA SER A 73 1.15 1.75 10.25
C SER A 73 1.80 0.92 9.16
N LEU A 74 2.76 1.52 8.47
CA LEU A 74 3.62 0.80 7.52
C LEU A 74 4.63 -0.08 8.28
N PRO A 75 5.11 -1.18 7.68
CA PRO A 75 6.23 -1.93 8.25
C PRO A 75 7.53 -1.12 8.21
N ALA A 76 8.61 -1.67 8.74
CA ALA A 76 9.94 -1.10 8.55
C ALA A 76 10.23 -0.94 7.05
N PRO A 77 10.76 0.21 6.60
CA PRO A 77 11.05 0.39 5.19
C PRO A 77 12.19 -0.52 4.74
N GLU A 78 11.98 -1.21 3.63
CA GLU A 78 12.99 -2.00 2.93
C GLU A 78 13.01 -1.58 1.47
N VAL A 79 14.20 -1.53 0.88
CA VAL A 79 14.35 -1.10 -0.51
C VAL A 79 13.53 -1.98 -1.47
N GLY A 80 12.60 -1.36 -2.16
CA GLY A 80 11.74 -2.05 -3.14
C GLY A 80 10.41 -2.55 -2.60
N LEU A 81 10.15 -2.53 -1.29
CA LEU A 81 8.79 -2.75 -0.77
C LEU A 81 7.87 -1.68 -1.33
N HIS A 82 6.75 -2.10 -1.90
CA HIS A 82 5.80 -1.17 -2.50
C HIS A 82 4.38 -1.47 -2.02
N PHE A 83 3.71 -0.43 -1.53
CA PHE A 83 2.30 -0.46 -1.18
C PHE A 83 1.54 0.50 -2.08
N HIS A 84 0.42 0.04 -2.61
CA HIS A 84 -0.55 0.87 -3.32
C HIS A 84 -1.84 0.85 -2.52
N ILE A 85 -2.24 1.99 -2.00
CA ILE A 85 -3.38 2.12 -1.08
C ILE A 85 -4.41 3.03 -1.72
N VAL A 86 -5.64 2.54 -1.79
CA VAL A 86 -6.77 3.27 -2.38
C VAL A 86 -7.95 3.30 -1.44
N GLY A 87 -8.74 4.35 -1.58
CA GLY A 87 -10.02 4.48 -0.95
C GLY A 87 -10.93 5.36 -1.79
N PHE A 88 -12.19 4.99 -1.90
CA PHE A 88 -13.14 5.62 -2.79
C PHE A 88 -14.41 6.04 -2.08
N GLY A 89 -14.97 7.17 -2.50
CA GLY A 89 -16.20 7.72 -1.94
C GLY A 89 -15.98 8.37 -0.58
N ALA A 90 -17.02 8.57 0.17
CA ALA A 90 -16.95 9.19 1.48
C ALA A 90 -16.29 8.24 2.50
N LEU A 91 -14.97 8.13 2.46
CA LEU A 91 -14.20 7.23 3.31
C LEU A 91 -14.41 7.55 4.80
N ALA A 92 -14.59 8.81 5.10
CA ALA A 92 -14.76 9.32 6.45
C ALA A 92 -16.04 10.17 6.52
N ALA A 93 -17.18 9.53 6.29
CA ALA A 93 -18.47 10.20 6.15
C ALA A 93 -18.87 11.06 7.36
N ASP A 94 -18.37 10.76 8.54
CA ASP A 94 -18.78 11.38 9.79
C ASP A 94 -17.67 12.21 10.46
N GLY A 95 -16.69 12.69 9.71
CA GLY A 95 -15.63 13.54 10.24
C GLY A 95 -14.48 12.76 10.87
N HIS A 96 -14.22 11.55 10.41
CA HIS A 96 -13.10 10.75 10.87
C HIS A 96 -11.87 10.92 10.01
N ASP A 97 -10.71 10.79 10.64
CA ASP A 97 -9.41 10.92 9.99
C ASP A 97 -8.86 9.58 9.54
N VAL A 98 -8.10 9.61 8.47
CA VAL A 98 -7.23 8.50 8.05
C VAL A 98 -5.78 8.95 8.15
N SER A 99 -4.98 8.20 8.88
CA SER A 99 -3.55 8.51 9.04
C SER A 99 -2.68 7.34 8.63
N PHE A 100 -1.55 7.66 8.01
CA PHE A 100 -0.48 6.70 7.76
C PHE A 100 0.72 7.05 8.60
N HIS A 101 1.22 6.07 9.34
CA HIS A 101 2.42 6.25 10.17
C HIS A 101 3.53 5.36 9.65
N VAL A 102 4.77 5.80 9.80
CA VAL A 102 5.93 4.94 9.63
C VAL A 102 6.02 3.91 10.76
N ASN A 103 6.84 2.87 10.58
CA ASN A 103 7.01 1.84 11.59
C ASN A 103 7.59 2.38 12.90
N THR A 104 8.64 3.18 12.83
CA THR A 104 9.29 3.76 14.00
C THR A 104 9.31 5.28 13.89
N LEU A 105 8.44 5.92 14.65
CA LEU A 105 8.36 7.38 14.68
C LEU A 105 9.71 7.99 15.08
N ASN A 106 10.04 9.14 14.52
CA ASN A 106 11.30 9.85 14.70
C ASN A 106 12.56 9.08 14.25
N THR A 107 12.39 8.03 13.46
CA THR A 107 13.50 7.23 12.93
C THR A 107 13.30 6.92 11.45
N ASP A 108 12.08 6.53 11.10
CA ASP A 108 11.67 6.30 9.72
C ASP A 108 10.88 7.53 9.23
N PHE A 109 11.02 7.90 7.96
CA PHE A 109 10.43 9.15 7.47
C PHE A 109 9.82 9.00 6.08
N PHE A 110 8.86 9.88 5.77
CA PHE A 110 8.31 10.04 4.44
C PHE A 110 9.10 11.06 3.62
N HIS A 111 9.37 10.72 2.38
CA HIS A 111 9.99 11.57 1.38
C HIS A 111 9.16 11.55 0.11
N GLY A 112 8.88 12.69 -0.46
CA GLY A 112 8.12 12.78 -1.71
C GLY A 112 7.00 13.79 -1.62
N ALA A 113 5.95 13.59 -2.41
CA ALA A 113 4.87 14.57 -2.46
C ALA A 113 3.54 13.91 -2.82
N ILE A 114 2.46 14.43 -2.22
CA ILE A 114 1.09 14.06 -2.53
C ILE A 114 0.38 15.27 -3.09
N VAL A 115 -0.35 15.08 -4.18
CA VAL A 115 -1.23 16.09 -4.75
C VAL A 115 -2.58 16.01 -4.02
N HIS A 116 -2.97 17.10 -3.39
CA HIS A 116 -4.23 17.22 -2.71
C HIS A 116 -5.20 18.07 -3.52
N HIS A 117 -6.40 17.55 -3.71
CA HIS A 117 -7.53 18.24 -4.33
C HIS A 117 -8.52 18.67 -3.25
N ASP A 118 -8.64 19.97 -3.07
CA ASP A 118 -9.64 20.54 -2.18
C ASP A 118 -11.01 20.38 -2.81
N THR A 119 -11.93 19.78 -2.09
CA THR A 119 -13.32 19.56 -2.53
C THR A 119 -14.29 20.59 -2.00
N ASN A 120 -13.81 21.60 -1.29
CA ASN A 120 -14.63 22.69 -0.80
C ASN A 120 -15.23 23.47 -1.98
N GLU A 121 -16.55 23.58 -2.00
CA GLU A 121 -17.29 24.19 -3.12
C GLU A 121 -16.92 25.66 -3.41
N THR A 122 -16.36 26.36 -2.44
CA THR A 122 -16.12 27.80 -2.53
C THR A 122 -14.74 28.16 -3.11
N GLY A 123 -13.82 27.22 -3.21
CA GLY A 123 -12.44 27.52 -3.62
C GLY A 123 -11.64 26.30 -3.97
N GLN A 124 -12.21 25.41 -4.77
CA GLN A 124 -11.50 24.19 -5.19
C GLN A 124 -10.09 24.49 -5.68
N THR A 125 -9.12 24.08 -4.90
CA THR A 125 -7.71 24.26 -5.20
C THR A 125 -7.00 22.93 -5.26
N THR A 126 -5.86 22.92 -5.93
CA THR A 126 -4.95 21.80 -5.93
C THR A 126 -3.66 22.26 -5.28
N SER A 127 -3.22 21.55 -4.29
CA SER A 127 -1.96 21.80 -3.59
C SER A 127 -1.05 20.58 -3.65
N VAL A 128 0.23 20.79 -3.37
CA VAL A 128 1.20 19.71 -3.25
C VAL A 128 1.80 19.76 -1.86
N VAL A 129 1.69 18.67 -1.14
CA VAL A 129 2.21 18.54 0.22
C VAL A 129 3.43 17.62 0.21
N TYR A 130 4.50 18.07 0.84
CA TYR A 130 5.81 17.40 0.76
C TYR A 130 6.21 16.75 2.07
N GLY A 131 6.77 15.54 1.96
CA GLY A 131 7.58 14.94 3.01
C GLY A 131 9.06 15.19 2.70
N ASP A 132 9.80 15.70 3.67
CA ASP A 132 11.20 16.08 3.52
C ASP A 132 12.18 14.90 3.65
N GLY A 133 11.75 13.84 4.33
CA GLY A 133 12.53 12.61 4.50
C GLY A 133 13.43 12.58 5.72
N ASP A 134 13.32 13.56 6.60
CA ASP A 134 14.13 13.62 7.82
C ASP A 134 13.36 13.98 9.10
N SER A 135 12.12 14.47 8.98
CA SER A 135 11.28 14.82 10.13
C SER A 135 9.80 14.42 9.98
N ASN A 136 9.37 14.02 8.82
CA ASN A 136 7.97 13.74 8.54
C ASN A 136 7.66 12.24 8.67
N ASP A 137 7.06 11.83 9.75
CA ASP A 137 6.77 10.43 10.08
C ASP A 137 5.29 10.06 10.05
N LYS A 138 4.41 11.05 9.84
CA LYS A 138 2.96 10.88 9.74
C LYS A 138 2.38 11.60 8.53
N ILE A 139 1.41 10.98 7.91
CA ILE A 139 0.54 11.59 6.89
C ILE A 139 -0.87 11.53 7.47
N LYS A 140 -1.51 12.67 7.63
CA LYS A 140 -2.87 12.78 8.12
C LYS A 140 -3.78 13.32 7.02
N LEU A 141 -4.86 12.60 6.76
CA LEU A 141 -5.96 13.00 5.91
C LEU A 141 -7.16 13.26 6.79
N ASP A 142 -7.58 14.50 6.84
CA ASP A 142 -8.78 14.91 7.56
C ASP A 142 -9.99 14.65 6.67
N THR A 143 -10.93 13.86 7.14
CA THR A 143 -12.17 13.52 6.43
C THR A 143 -11.99 13.20 4.92
N PRO A 144 -11.12 12.24 4.55
CA PRO A 144 -10.81 12.00 3.15
C PRO A 144 -12.03 11.46 2.40
N GLN A 145 -12.26 12.00 1.20
CA GLN A 145 -13.28 11.53 0.27
C GLN A 145 -12.69 10.58 -0.78
N PHE A 146 -11.40 10.72 -1.04
CA PHE A 146 -10.66 9.89 -1.98
C PHE A 146 -9.19 9.85 -1.59
N LEU A 147 -8.59 8.70 -1.77
CA LEU A 147 -7.13 8.57 -1.74
C LEU A 147 -6.67 7.51 -2.75
N ASP A 148 -5.51 7.77 -3.33
CA ASP A 148 -4.74 6.88 -4.18
C ASP A 148 -3.28 7.21 -3.92
N ILE A 149 -2.65 6.47 -3.03
CA ILE A 149 -1.31 6.77 -2.50
C ILE A 149 -0.41 5.55 -2.65
N HIS A 150 0.82 5.82 -3.05
CA HIS A 150 1.86 4.82 -3.14
C HIS A 150 2.97 5.09 -2.13
N PHE A 151 3.47 4.04 -1.54
CA PHE A 151 4.65 4.04 -0.67
C PHE A 151 5.67 3.07 -1.22
N LEU A 152 6.88 3.54 -1.47
CA LEU A 152 7.99 2.72 -1.93
C LEU A 152 9.15 2.83 -0.93
N GLY A 153 9.60 1.71 -0.41
CA GLY A 153 10.78 1.66 0.45
C GLY A 153 12.01 2.17 -0.32
N LYS A 154 12.52 3.31 0.09
CA LYS A 154 13.64 4.01 -0.55
C LYS A 154 14.98 3.61 0.09
N THR A 155 14.99 3.54 1.40
CA THR A 155 16.13 3.10 2.21
C THR A 155 15.60 2.26 3.37
N SER A 156 16.46 1.82 4.27
CA SER A 156 16.04 1.15 5.51
C SER A 156 15.43 2.09 6.56
N ALA A 157 15.32 3.38 6.26
CA ALA A 157 14.77 4.39 7.18
C ALA A 157 13.84 5.40 6.47
N SER A 158 13.50 5.17 5.20
CA SER A 158 12.64 6.13 4.50
C SER A 158 11.75 5.48 3.45
N TRP A 159 10.53 5.99 3.39
CA TRP A 159 9.54 5.72 2.38
C TRP A 159 9.48 6.87 1.38
N TYR A 160 9.52 6.54 0.10
CA TYR A 160 9.14 7.49 -0.95
C TYR A 160 7.63 7.42 -1.15
N VAL A 161 6.97 8.56 -1.07
CA VAL A 161 5.51 8.66 -1.17
C VAL A 161 5.11 9.54 -2.35
N TRP A 162 4.07 9.12 -3.06
CA TRP A 162 3.40 9.92 -4.08
C TRP A 162 1.95 9.50 -4.22
N GLY A 163 1.14 10.34 -4.81
CA GLY A 163 -0.26 10.01 -5.06
C GLY A 163 -1.17 11.22 -5.11
N HIS A 164 -2.45 10.93 -5.00
CA HIS A 164 -3.53 11.89 -5.02
C HIS A 164 -4.49 11.66 -3.87
N THR A 165 -4.98 12.76 -3.32
CA THR A 165 -6.03 12.74 -2.28
C THR A 165 -7.07 13.81 -2.57
N ALA A 166 -8.27 13.63 -2.01
CA ALA A 166 -9.31 14.64 -2.06
C ALA A 166 -10.04 14.71 -0.71
N SER A 167 -10.15 15.90 -0.18
CA SER A 167 -10.95 16.25 1.01
C SER A 167 -11.20 17.75 1.02
N ASP A 168 -12.08 18.22 1.90
CA ASP A 168 -12.33 19.64 2.08
C ASP A 168 -11.31 20.31 3.02
N THR A 169 -10.47 19.54 3.65
CA THR A 169 -9.34 20.00 4.46
C THR A 169 -8.02 19.50 3.88
N PRO A 170 -6.99 20.36 3.77
CA PRO A 170 -5.69 19.95 3.26
C PRO A 170 -5.07 18.84 4.11
N ILE A 171 -4.44 17.87 3.43
CA ILE A 171 -3.63 16.86 4.12
C ILE A 171 -2.42 17.49 4.79
N THR A 172 -1.90 16.82 5.80
CA THR A 172 -0.64 17.19 6.43
C THR A 172 0.35 16.04 6.36
N ILE A 173 1.63 16.38 6.14
CA ILE A 173 2.75 15.48 6.33
C ILE A 173 3.62 16.14 7.41
N GLY A 174 3.81 15.46 8.53
CA GLY A 174 4.48 16.04 9.69
C GLY A 174 4.88 15.01 10.73
N ASP A 175 5.17 15.45 11.92
CA ASP A 175 5.57 14.66 13.09
C ASP A 175 4.37 14.20 13.92
#